data_7802b79c0cdb6555b3f87ac5bf5acce8
#
_entry.id   7802b79c0cdb6555b3f87ac5bf5acce8
#
_cell.length_a   1.000
_cell.length_b   1.000
_cell.length_c   1.000
_cell.angle_alpha   90.00
_cell.angle_beta   90.00
_cell.angle_gamma   90.00
#
_symmetry.space_group_name_H-M   'P 1'
#
loop_
_entity.id
_entity.type
_entity.pdbx_description
1 polymer ?
#
loop_
_entity_poly.entity_id
_entity_poly.type
_entity_poly.pdbx_seq_one_letter_code
_entity_poly.pdbx_strand_id
1 'polypeptide(L)'
;MEAENGYLRISGYNLETGIITQVEADIQESGAIVLSARLLGEILRRMPDDAVSVNADADCSVHVQCGPTSFDIKGYSDEDFPELPSVDEGASLILPQGSLKSMIAQTIFAVSDNESRPIHTGALFETETDTLTMVAVDGYRLALRREKLAEQSAAGNISFVVPGAALNE
;
A
#
# COMPACT_ATOMS: atom_id res chain seq x y z
N MET A 1 8.06 4.97 -10.43
CA MET A 1 9.20 5.70 -9.84
C MET A 1 9.29 7.04 -10.54
N GLU A 2 9.35 8.11 -9.80
CA GLU A 2 9.42 9.48 -10.30
C GLU A 2 10.64 10.16 -9.68
N ALA A 3 11.50 10.73 -10.50
CA ALA A 3 12.71 11.45 -10.10
C ALA A 3 12.50 12.96 -10.29
N GLU A 4 12.43 13.71 -9.20
CA GLU A 4 12.18 15.14 -9.23
C GLU A 4 12.68 15.84 -7.95
N ASN A 5 13.17 17.08 -8.08
CA ASN A 5 13.46 17.97 -6.95
C ASN A 5 14.40 17.38 -5.87
N GLY A 6 15.34 16.51 -6.24
CA GLY A 6 16.28 15.88 -5.30
C GLY A 6 15.71 14.68 -4.55
N TYR A 7 14.56 14.18 -4.96
CA TYR A 7 13.89 13.01 -4.39
C TYR A 7 13.52 12.00 -5.45
N LEU A 8 13.66 10.73 -5.10
CA LEU A 8 13.06 9.62 -5.84
C LEU A 8 11.78 9.19 -5.12
N ARG A 9 10.64 9.46 -5.76
CA ARG A 9 9.32 9.01 -5.30
C ARG A 9 9.03 7.63 -5.87
N ILE A 10 8.69 6.69 -5.01
CA ILE A 10 8.34 5.33 -5.39
C ILE A 10 6.88 5.09 -5.00
N SER A 11 6.05 4.80 -5.98
CA SER A 11 4.64 4.49 -5.80
C SER A 11 4.38 3.05 -6.23
N GLY A 12 3.73 2.28 -5.38
CA GLY A 12 3.24 0.94 -5.68
C GLY A 12 1.73 0.90 -5.51
N TYR A 13 1.01 0.30 -6.47
CA TYR A 13 -0.45 0.23 -6.44
C TYR A 13 -0.94 -1.05 -7.12
N ASN A 14 -1.87 -1.76 -6.49
CA ASN A 14 -2.50 -2.97 -7.02
C ASN A 14 -4.02 -2.83 -7.21
N LEU A 15 -4.54 -1.59 -7.27
CA LEU A 15 -5.95 -1.20 -7.35
C LEU A 15 -6.75 -1.35 -6.04
N GLU A 16 -6.18 -1.93 -5.00
CA GLU A 16 -6.78 -2.06 -3.67
C GLU A 16 -5.95 -1.35 -2.61
N THR A 17 -4.61 -1.50 -2.70
CA THR A 17 -3.66 -0.92 -1.73
C THR A 17 -2.62 -0.10 -2.47
N GLY A 18 -2.44 1.15 -2.06
CA GLY A 18 -1.40 2.04 -2.57
C GLY A 18 -0.39 2.39 -1.49
N ILE A 19 0.89 2.37 -1.85
CA ILE A 19 2.00 2.79 -0.98
C ILE A 19 2.83 3.81 -1.75
N ILE A 20 3.13 4.94 -1.11
CA ILE A 20 4.02 5.98 -1.63
C ILE A 20 5.13 6.19 -0.61
N THR A 21 6.36 6.20 -1.08
CA THR A 21 7.53 6.57 -0.28
C THR A 21 8.44 7.51 -1.08
N GLN A 22 9.27 8.27 -0.38
CA GLN A 22 10.27 9.14 -0.97
C GLN A 22 11.61 8.90 -0.31
N VAL A 23 12.65 8.90 -1.12
CA VAL A 23 14.03 8.84 -0.66
C VAL A 23 14.83 9.99 -1.28
N GLU A 24 15.75 10.57 -0.53
CA GLU A 24 16.68 11.55 -1.07
C GLU A 24 17.57 10.90 -2.13
N ALA A 25 17.73 11.57 -3.26
CA ALA A 25 18.52 11.06 -4.37
C ALA A 25 19.20 12.22 -5.13
N ASP A 26 20.34 11.94 -5.71
CA ASP A 26 21.01 12.86 -6.63
C ASP A 26 20.35 12.73 -8.01
N ILE A 27 19.47 13.66 -8.34
CA ILE A 27 18.69 13.65 -9.58
C ILE A 27 19.43 14.49 -10.62
N GLN A 28 19.98 13.82 -11.63
CA GLN A 28 20.65 14.48 -12.75
C GLN A 28 19.65 14.91 -13.83
N GLU A 29 18.60 14.10 -14.06
CA GLU A 29 17.56 14.35 -15.02
C GLU A 29 16.22 13.91 -14.43
N SER A 30 15.21 14.79 -14.50
CA SER A 30 13.86 14.49 -14.01
C SER A 30 13.14 13.58 -14.99
N GLY A 31 12.34 12.64 -14.47
CA GLY A 31 11.57 11.74 -15.30
C GLY A 31 10.81 10.71 -14.46
N ALA A 32 9.99 9.91 -15.16
CA ALA A 32 9.21 8.86 -14.54
C ALA A 32 9.28 7.56 -15.35
N ILE A 33 9.19 6.42 -14.64
CA ILE A 33 9.22 5.09 -15.25
C ILE A 33 8.48 4.09 -14.38
N VAL A 34 7.75 3.16 -14.99
CA VAL A 34 7.08 2.05 -14.32
C VAL A 34 7.93 0.79 -14.45
N LEU A 35 8.22 0.15 -13.32
CA LEU A 35 9.03 -1.07 -13.25
C LEU A 35 8.26 -2.18 -12.54
N SER A 36 8.60 -3.43 -12.87
CA SER A 36 8.14 -4.58 -12.08
C SER A 36 8.71 -4.52 -10.66
N ALA A 37 7.85 -4.29 -9.67
CA ALA A 37 8.24 -4.18 -8.25
C ALA A 37 8.95 -5.45 -7.77
N ARG A 38 8.47 -6.62 -8.20
CA ARG A 38 9.10 -7.90 -7.87
C ARG A 38 10.52 -8.00 -8.42
N LEU A 39 10.72 -7.69 -9.71
CA LEU A 39 12.02 -7.79 -10.35
C LEU A 39 13.01 -6.78 -9.75
N LEU A 40 12.60 -5.51 -9.61
CA LEU A 40 13.43 -4.49 -8.99
C LEU A 40 13.80 -4.87 -7.55
N GLY A 41 12.85 -5.34 -6.76
CA GLY A 41 13.10 -5.78 -5.39
C GLY A 41 14.06 -6.98 -5.30
N GLU A 42 14.00 -7.93 -6.23
CA GLU A 42 14.95 -9.06 -6.29
C GLU A 42 16.36 -8.59 -6.68
N ILE A 43 16.47 -7.63 -7.59
CA ILE A 43 17.75 -7.02 -8.00
C ILE A 43 18.38 -6.28 -6.83
N LEU A 44 17.65 -5.35 -6.21
CA LEU A 44 18.17 -4.51 -5.12
C LEU A 44 18.62 -5.34 -3.90
N ARG A 45 17.90 -6.42 -3.56
CA ARG A 45 18.30 -7.31 -2.46
C ARG A 45 19.62 -8.05 -2.69
N ARG A 46 20.06 -8.17 -3.93
CA ARG A 46 21.30 -8.88 -4.33
C ARG A 46 22.46 -7.92 -4.61
N MET A 47 22.18 -6.62 -4.65
CA MET A 47 23.21 -5.59 -4.81
C MET A 47 24.00 -5.40 -3.52
N PRO A 48 25.28 -4.98 -3.61
CA PRO A 48 26.05 -4.58 -2.44
C PRO A 48 25.41 -3.34 -1.78
N ASP A 49 25.75 -3.11 -0.51
CA ASP A 49 25.29 -1.93 0.25
C ASP A 49 26.14 -0.70 -0.16
N ASP A 50 25.78 -0.14 -1.31
CA ASP A 50 26.44 1.03 -1.91
C ASP A 50 25.42 1.84 -2.71
N ALA A 51 25.82 2.99 -3.25
CA ALA A 51 24.99 3.85 -4.07
C ALA A 51 24.51 3.12 -5.34
N VAL A 52 23.21 3.21 -5.59
CA VAL A 52 22.57 2.64 -6.78
C VAL A 52 22.24 3.75 -7.76
N SER A 53 22.73 3.63 -8.99
CA SER A 53 22.32 4.51 -10.09
C SER A 53 21.25 3.84 -10.94
N VAL A 54 20.26 4.62 -11.38
CA VAL A 54 19.17 4.19 -12.24
C VAL A 54 19.07 5.14 -13.41
N ASN A 55 19.24 4.64 -14.63
CA ASN A 55 19.09 5.40 -15.87
C ASN A 55 18.00 4.77 -16.72
N ALA A 56 17.05 5.56 -17.17
CA ALA A 56 15.96 5.12 -18.05
C ALA A 56 16.08 5.83 -19.40
N ASP A 57 15.99 5.05 -20.48
CA ASP A 57 16.00 5.58 -21.84
C ASP A 57 14.59 5.86 -22.35
N ALA A 58 14.49 6.60 -23.45
CA ALA A 58 13.19 6.95 -24.07
C ALA A 58 12.38 5.73 -24.54
N ASP A 59 13.00 4.58 -24.76
CA ASP A 59 12.36 3.32 -25.12
C ASP A 59 11.97 2.48 -23.88
N CYS A 60 12.00 3.07 -22.66
CA CYS A 60 11.76 2.43 -21.38
C CYS A 60 12.74 1.30 -21.03
N SER A 61 13.94 1.28 -21.59
CA SER A 61 15.03 0.43 -21.10
C SER A 61 15.68 1.08 -19.90
N VAL A 62 15.85 0.32 -18.82
CA VAL A 62 16.36 0.84 -17.55
C VAL A 62 17.62 0.11 -17.15
N HIS A 63 18.69 0.84 -17.02
CA HIS A 63 19.99 0.38 -16.53
C HIS A 63 20.11 0.68 -15.03
N VAL A 64 20.27 -0.36 -14.22
CA VAL A 64 20.45 -0.27 -12.76
C VAL A 64 21.84 -0.74 -12.42
N GLN A 65 22.65 0.10 -11.78
CA GLN A 65 24.05 -0.19 -11.46
C GLN A 65 24.37 0.10 -9.99
N CYS A 66 25.16 -0.78 -9.38
CA CYS A 66 25.73 -0.60 -8.05
C CYS A 66 27.16 -1.16 -8.03
N GLY A 67 28.16 -0.31 -7.96
CA GLY A 67 29.57 -0.68 -8.10
C GLY A 67 29.83 -1.46 -9.41
N PRO A 68 30.41 -2.68 -9.35
CA PRO A 68 30.68 -3.49 -10.53
C PRO A 68 29.46 -4.28 -11.06
N THR A 69 28.34 -4.26 -10.33
CA THR A 69 27.14 -5.03 -10.66
C THR A 69 26.15 -4.16 -11.42
N SER A 70 25.67 -4.63 -12.56
CA SER A 70 24.66 -3.94 -13.35
C SER A 70 23.61 -4.89 -13.90
N PHE A 71 22.41 -4.35 -14.13
CA PHE A 71 21.27 -5.06 -14.74
C PHE A 71 20.56 -4.13 -15.71
N ASP A 72 20.17 -4.70 -16.85
CA ASP A 72 19.29 -4.04 -17.82
C ASP A 72 17.90 -4.67 -17.71
N ILE A 73 16.90 -3.85 -17.46
CA ILE A 73 15.51 -4.30 -17.33
C ILE A 73 14.60 -3.46 -18.22
N LYS A 74 13.48 -4.02 -18.63
CA LYS A 74 12.48 -3.30 -19.40
C LYS A 74 11.42 -2.73 -18.47
N GLY A 75 11.16 -1.45 -18.59
CA GLY A 75 10.06 -0.73 -17.94
C GLY A 75 8.89 -0.47 -18.90
N TYR A 76 7.96 0.31 -18.42
CA TYR A 76 6.78 0.79 -19.14
C TYR A 76 6.65 2.30 -18.96
N SER A 77 5.89 2.95 -19.82
CA SER A 77 5.54 4.37 -19.66
C SER A 77 4.78 4.60 -18.36
N ASP A 78 5.01 5.73 -17.71
CA ASP A 78 4.25 6.18 -16.55
C ASP A 78 2.80 6.53 -16.89
N GLU A 79 2.49 6.84 -18.16
CA GLU A 79 1.12 7.06 -18.63
C GLU A 79 0.20 5.84 -18.41
N ASP A 80 0.75 4.65 -18.40
CA ASP A 80 0.03 3.39 -18.16
C ASP A 80 -0.18 3.09 -16.66
N PHE A 81 0.43 3.86 -15.76
CA PHE A 81 0.32 3.63 -14.32
C PHE A 81 -0.97 4.26 -13.79
N PRO A 82 -1.84 3.47 -13.09
CA PRO A 82 -3.10 4.00 -12.60
C PRO A 82 -2.87 5.06 -11.51
N GLU A 83 -3.64 6.15 -11.60
CA GLU A 83 -3.62 7.19 -10.57
C GLU A 83 -4.04 6.59 -9.21
N LEU A 84 -3.26 6.92 -8.18
CA LEU A 84 -3.66 6.59 -6.82
C LEU A 84 -4.83 7.49 -6.40
N PRO A 85 -5.92 6.93 -5.87
CA PRO A 85 -7.03 7.74 -5.42
C PRO A 85 -6.59 8.67 -4.28
N SER A 86 -7.05 9.91 -4.34
CA SER A 86 -6.91 10.85 -3.22
C SER A 86 -7.84 10.45 -2.09
N VAL A 87 -7.35 10.48 -0.86
CA VAL A 87 -8.19 10.27 0.33
C VAL A 87 -8.79 11.62 0.71
N ASP A 88 -10.12 11.72 0.67
CA ASP A 88 -10.83 12.90 1.15
C ASP A 88 -10.68 13.05 2.67
N GLU A 89 -10.39 14.26 3.12
CA GLU A 89 -10.24 14.58 4.55
C GLU A 89 -11.56 14.56 5.33
N GLY A 90 -12.67 14.18 4.70
CA GLY A 90 -14.03 14.37 5.22
C GLY A 90 -14.43 13.49 6.42
N ALA A 91 -13.86 12.30 6.56
CA ALA A 91 -14.17 11.41 7.68
C ALA A 91 -12.91 10.70 8.16
N SER A 92 -12.53 10.93 9.41
CA SER A 92 -11.37 10.27 10.00
C SER A 92 -11.72 9.65 11.35
N LEU A 93 -11.13 8.47 11.62
CA LEU A 93 -11.20 7.81 12.91
C LEU A 93 -9.83 7.84 13.58
N ILE A 94 -9.80 8.27 14.83
CA ILE A 94 -8.58 8.27 15.65
C ILE A 94 -8.69 7.10 16.63
N LEU A 95 -7.78 6.15 16.52
CA LEU A 95 -7.72 4.97 17.37
C LEU A 95 -6.33 4.80 17.97
N PRO A 96 -6.22 4.31 19.22
CA PRO A 96 -4.94 3.83 19.72
C PRO A 96 -4.43 2.69 18.83
N GLN A 97 -3.16 2.75 18.42
CA GLN A 97 -2.54 1.72 17.57
C GLN A 97 -2.71 0.30 18.16
N GLY A 98 -2.57 0.15 19.47
CA GLY A 98 -2.73 -1.13 20.16
C GLY A 98 -4.16 -1.69 20.05
N SER A 99 -5.19 -0.85 20.11
CA SER A 99 -6.59 -1.27 19.93
C SER A 99 -6.83 -1.75 18.51
N LEU A 100 -6.40 -0.99 17.50
CA LEU A 100 -6.54 -1.40 16.10
C LEU A 100 -5.81 -2.72 15.83
N LYS A 101 -4.56 -2.86 16.25
CA LYS A 101 -3.78 -4.10 16.12
C LYS A 101 -4.49 -5.30 16.78
N SER A 102 -5.07 -5.09 17.97
CA SER A 102 -5.82 -6.13 18.69
C SER A 102 -7.09 -6.52 17.95
N MET A 103 -7.84 -5.55 17.40
CA MET A 103 -9.04 -5.81 16.60
C MET A 103 -8.71 -6.63 15.36
N ILE A 104 -7.68 -6.24 14.62
CA ILE A 104 -7.19 -6.97 13.43
C ILE A 104 -6.82 -8.41 13.82
N ALA A 105 -5.97 -8.61 14.81
CA ALA A 105 -5.54 -9.95 15.23
C ALA A 105 -6.69 -10.87 15.64
N GLN A 106 -7.79 -10.31 16.16
CA GLN A 106 -8.96 -11.07 16.61
C GLN A 106 -9.99 -11.35 15.51
N THR A 107 -9.85 -10.75 14.31
CA THR A 107 -10.86 -10.87 13.24
C THR A 107 -10.28 -11.34 11.92
N ILE A 108 -9.02 -10.99 11.59
CA ILE A 108 -8.42 -11.22 10.27
C ILE A 108 -8.43 -12.69 9.82
N PHE A 109 -8.37 -13.64 10.77
CA PHE A 109 -8.38 -15.07 10.47
C PHE A 109 -9.71 -15.56 9.85
N ALA A 110 -10.78 -14.77 9.92
CA ALA A 110 -12.08 -15.07 9.36
C ALA A 110 -12.32 -14.40 8.00
N VAL A 111 -11.36 -13.69 7.45
CA VAL A 111 -11.42 -13.17 6.07
C VAL A 111 -11.33 -14.33 5.08
N SER A 112 -12.05 -14.23 3.96
CA SER A 112 -12.08 -15.25 2.91
C SER A 112 -10.93 -15.09 1.93
N ASP A 113 -10.37 -16.20 1.47
CA ASP A 113 -9.40 -16.23 0.36
C ASP A 113 -10.12 -16.37 -1.01
N ASN A 114 -11.44 -16.40 -1.04
CA ASN A 114 -12.22 -16.62 -2.25
C ASN A 114 -12.57 -15.30 -2.94
N GLU A 115 -11.83 -14.97 -3.98
CA GLU A 115 -12.00 -13.76 -4.80
C GLU A 115 -13.33 -13.70 -5.58
N SER A 116 -14.07 -14.81 -5.68
CA SER A 116 -15.42 -14.78 -6.29
C SER A 116 -16.44 -14.01 -5.47
N ARG A 117 -16.11 -13.69 -4.21
CA ARG A 117 -16.89 -12.84 -3.32
C ARG A 117 -16.01 -11.75 -2.71
N PRO A 118 -15.66 -10.71 -3.47
CA PRO A 118 -14.68 -9.70 -3.05
C PRO A 118 -14.97 -9.02 -1.72
N ILE A 119 -16.26 -8.85 -1.37
CA ILE A 119 -16.65 -8.25 -0.09
C ILE A 119 -16.19 -9.06 1.13
N HIS A 120 -15.99 -10.37 0.97
CA HIS A 120 -15.52 -11.26 2.04
C HIS A 120 -14.00 -11.35 2.13
N THR A 121 -13.25 -10.83 1.14
CA THR A 121 -11.78 -10.82 1.19
C THR A 121 -11.22 -9.68 2.05
N GLY A 122 -12.09 -8.88 2.65
CA GLY A 122 -11.77 -7.82 3.59
C GLY A 122 -12.55 -7.93 4.89
N ALA A 123 -12.25 -7.01 5.81
CA ALA A 123 -13.00 -6.83 7.03
C ALA A 123 -13.82 -5.54 6.97
N LEU A 124 -15.08 -5.63 7.39
CA LEU A 124 -16.00 -4.50 7.52
C LEU A 124 -15.63 -3.71 8.78
N PHE A 125 -15.48 -2.41 8.63
CA PHE A 125 -15.41 -1.43 9.71
C PHE A 125 -16.70 -0.61 9.72
N GLU A 126 -17.34 -0.54 10.87
CA GLU A 126 -18.61 0.13 11.03
C GLU A 126 -18.63 0.90 12.32
N THR A 127 -18.95 2.21 12.23
CA THR A 127 -19.10 3.05 13.43
C THR A 127 -20.55 3.32 13.71
N GLU A 128 -20.95 3.13 14.95
CA GLU A 128 -22.28 3.47 15.46
C GLU A 128 -22.11 4.19 16.78
N THR A 129 -22.53 5.47 16.83
CA THR A 129 -22.39 6.34 17.99
C THR A 129 -20.94 6.50 18.44
N ASP A 130 -20.53 5.78 19.49
CA ASP A 130 -19.18 5.80 20.11
C ASP A 130 -18.43 4.46 19.98
N THR A 131 -18.92 3.59 19.11
CA THR A 131 -18.40 2.22 19.01
C THR A 131 -17.94 1.94 17.59
N LEU A 132 -16.71 1.43 17.45
CA LEU A 132 -16.23 0.83 16.22
C LEU A 132 -16.42 -0.67 16.27
N THR A 133 -17.08 -1.22 15.28
CA THR A 133 -17.26 -2.66 15.08
C THR A 133 -16.41 -3.10 13.88
N MET A 134 -15.63 -4.13 14.07
CA MET A 134 -14.89 -4.80 12.99
C MET A 134 -15.42 -6.22 12.81
N VAL A 135 -15.78 -6.59 11.57
CA VAL A 135 -16.35 -7.90 11.24
C VAL A 135 -15.62 -8.51 10.06
N ALA A 136 -15.26 -9.78 10.18
CA ALA A 136 -14.75 -10.59 9.08
C ALA A 136 -15.56 -11.88 8.96
N VAL A 137 -15.80 -12.36 7.72
CA VAL A 137 -16.62 -13.54 7.45
C VAL A 137 -16.18 -14.25 6.17
N ASP A 138 -16.11 -15.59 6.19
CA ASP A 138 -15.80 -16.41 5.01
C ASP A 138 -16.94 -17.34 4.57
N GLY A 139 -18.10 -17.24 5.21
CA GLY A 139 -19.27 -18.08 4.96
C GLY A 139 -19.36 -19.32 5.84
N TYR A 140 -18.31 -19.70 6.56
CA TYR A 140 -18.29 -20.79 7.55
C TYR A 140 -18.09 -20.28 8.98
N ARG A 141 -17.38 -19.18 9.13
CA ARG A 141 -17.06 -18.54 10.41
C ARG A 141 -17.23 -17.03 10.29
N LEU A 142 -17.52 -16.42 11.42
CA LEU A 142 -17.63 -14.98 11.59
C LEU A 142 -16.84 -14.59 12.83
N ALA A 143 -15.99 -13.58 12.69
CA ALA A 143 -15.32 -12.93 13.79
C ALA A 143 -15.79 -11.49 13.91
N LEU A 144 -16.11 -11.06 15.13
CA LEU A 144 -16.57 -9.72 15.43
C LEU A 144 -15.84 -9.18 16.66
N ARG A 145 -15.31 -7.95 16.56
CA ARG A 145 -14.71 -7.23 17.66
C ARG A 145 -15.28 -5.82 17.72
N ARG A 146 -15.59 -5.36 18.94
CA ARG A 146 -16.06 -3.99 19.21
C ARG A 146 -15.09 -3.27 20.10
N GLU A 147 -14.88 -1.98 19.82
CA GLU A 147 -14.05 -1.08 20.59
C GLU A 147 -14.75 0.25 20.78
N LYS A 148 -14.67 0.81 22.00
CA LYS A 148 -15.20 2.15 22.26
C LYS A 148 -14.25 3.20 21.70
N LEU A 149 -14.82 4.16 20.98
CA LEU A 149 -14.11 5.33 20.49
C LEU A 149 -14.05 6.40 21.59
N ALA A 150 -12.95 7.16 21.60
CA ALA A 150 -12.93 8.40 22.38
C ALA A 150 -13.90 9.42 21.77
N GLU A 151 -14.52 10.27 22.62
CA GLU A 151 -15.54 11.25 22.17
C GLU A 151 -15.09 12.15 21.00
N GLN A 152 -13.80 12.40 20.87
CA GLN A 152 -13.20 13.20 19.78
C GLN A 152 -13.03 12.44 18.47
N SER A 153 -13.27 11.14 18.45
CA SER A 153 -13.04 10.25 17.30
C SER A 153 -14.33 9.83 16.59
N ALA A 154 -15.48 10.37 16.99
CA ALA A 154 -16.77 10.01 16.42
C ALA A 154 -16.98 10.70 15.05
N ALA A 155 -16.56 10.03 13.99
CA ALA A 155 -16.74 10.49 12.60
C ALA A 155 -18.19 10.32 12.07
N GLY A 156 -19.18 10.13 12.96
CA GLY A 156 -20.55 9.77 12.58
C GLY A 156 -20.67 8.28 12.20
N ASN A 157 -21.77 7.93 11.55
CA ASN A 157 -21.96 6.56 11.07
C ASN A 157 -21.25 6.37 9.74
N ILE A 158 -20.12 5.68 9.76
CA ILE A 158 -19.37 5.29 8.56
C ILE A 158 -19.31 3.77 8.46
N SER A 159 -19.31 3.27 7.23
CA SER A 159 -19.21 1.84 6.95
C SER A 159 -18.34 1.64 5.71
N PHE A 160 -17.28 0.85 5.83
CA PHE A 160 -16.37 0.54 4.74
C PHE A 160 -15.68 -0.80 4.95
N VAL A 161 -15.21 -1.40 3.86
CA VAL A 161 -14.46 -2.67 3.89
C VAL A 161 -12.99 -2.39 3.58
N VAL A 162 -12.10 -2.93 4.40
CA VAL A 162 -10.65 -2.88 4.18
C VAL A 162 -10.17 -4.26 3.75
N PRO A 163 -9.44 -4.36 2.62
CA PRO A 163 -8.88 -5.64 2.17
C PRO A 163 -8.00 -6.30 3.23
N GLY A 164 -8.15 -7.62 3.39
CA GLY A 164 -7.39 -8.38 4.37
C GLY A 164 -5.88 -8.30 4.17
N ALA A 165 -5.42 -8.22 2.92
CA ALA A 165 -4.03 -8.00 2.58
C ALA A 165 -3.49 -6.68 3.16
N ALA A 166 -4.26 -5.58 3.04
CA ALA A 166 -3.88 -4.28 3.59
C ALA A 166 -3.86 -4.25 5.13
N LEU A 167 -4.71 -5.05 5.78
CA LEU A 167 -4.74 -5.16 7.24
C LEU A 167 -3.58 -5.99 7.82
N ASN A 168 -2.95 -6.82 7.00
CA ASN A 168 -1.80 -7.66 7.40
C ASN A 168 -0.45 -6.93 7.30
N GLU A 169 -0.36 -5.80 6.57
CA GLU A 169 0.83 -4.94 6.48
C GLU A 169 0.97 -4.06 7.74
#